data_b88f0f7949c053336f7d7a93d30d35dc
#
_entry.id   b88f0f7949c053336f7d7a93d30d35dc
#
_cell.length_a   1.000
_cell.length_b   1.000
_cell.length_c   1.000
_cell.angle_alpha   90.00
_cell.angle_beta   90.00
_cell.angle_gamma   90.00
#
_symmetry.space_group_name_H-M   'P 1'
#
loop_
_entity.id
_entity.type
_entity.pdbx_description
1 polymer ?
#
loop_
_entity_poly.entity_id
_entity_poly.type
_entity_poly.pdbx_seq_one_letter_code
_entity_poly.pdbx_strand_id
1 'polypeptide(L)' 'MNDQNNAAFVYSVNMLRMLLAMNLISEEEYKKIVDISAIHYGAEKIYV' A
#
# COMPACT_ATOMS: atom_id res chain seq x y z
N MET A 1 4.30 -16.17 6.71
CA MET A 1 3.63 -15.10 6.19
C MET A 1 2.35 -15.48 5.57
N ASN A 2 1.36 -14.68 5.73
CA ASN A 2 0.09 -14.98 5.21
C ASN A 2 -0.05 -14.43 3.83
N ASP A 3 -0.21 -15.27 2.85
CA ASP A 3 -0.30 -14.83 1.47
C ASP A 3 -1.52 -13.96 1.25
N GLN A 4 -2.60 -14.20 1.95
CA GLN A 4 -3.78 -13.39 1.78
C GLN A 4 -3.56 -11.97 2.24
N ASN A 5 -2.91 -11.80 3.39
CA ASN A 5 -2.63 -10.46 3.86
C ASN A 5 -1.67 -9.75 2.92
N ASN A 6 -0.71 -10.49 2.41
CA ASN A 6 0.23 -9.89 1.51
C ASN A 6 -0.44 -9.48 0.20
N ALA A 7 -1.32 -10.31 -0.31
CA ALA A 7 -2.04 -9.99 -1.53
C ALA A 7 -2.94 -8.78 -1.33
N ALA A 8 -3.61 -8.71 -0.19
CA ALA A 8 -4.47 -7.57 0.10
C ALA A 8 -3.67 -6.28 0.17
N PHE A 9 -2.50 -6.35 0.77
CA PHE A 9 -1.65 -5.17 0.87
C PHE A 9 -1.22 -4.72 -0.52
N VAL A 10 -0.78 -5.64 -1.37
CA VAL A 10 -0.35 -5.31 -2.71
C VAL A 10 -1.50 -4.73 -3.53
N TYR A 11 -2.68 -5.29 -3.37
CA TYR A 11 -3.85 -4.80 -4.08
C TYR A 11 -4.16 -3.36 -3.66
N SER A 12 -4.06 -3.08 -2.37
CA SER A 12 -4.31 -1.73 -1.87
C SER A 12 -3.27 -0.75 -2.40
N VAL A 13 -2.03 -1.15 -2.45
CA VAL A 13 -0.98 -0.30 -2.96
C VAL A 13 -1.23 0.01 -4.43
N ASN A 14 -1.66 -0.98 -5.20
CA ASN A 14 -1.95 -0.76 -6.61
C ASN A 14 -3.08 0.26 -6.78
N MET A 15 -4.10 0.19 -5.94
CA MET A 15 -5.17 1.17 -6.00
C MET A 15 -4.66 2.55 -5.68
N LEU A 16 -3.80 2.65 -4.68
CA LEU A 16 -3.25 3.94 -4.29
C LEU A 16 -2.40 4.53 -5.40
N ARG A 17 -1.67 3.68 -6.11
CA ARG A 17 -0.88 4.16 -7.23
C ARG A 17 -1.76 4.73 -8.33
N MET A 18 -2.92 4.14 -8.54
CA MET A 18 -3.85 4.66 -9.51
C MET A 18 -4.37 6.02 -9.08
N LEU A 19 -4.68 6.17 -7.81
CA LEU A 19 -5.15 7.45 -7.29
C LEU A 19 -4.07 8.51 -7.44
N LEU A 20 -2.83 8.13 -7.21
CA LEU A 20 -1.72 9.06 -7.36
C LEU A 20 -1.60 9.48 -8.83
N ALA A 21 -1.71 8.54 -9.74
CA ALA A 21 -1.61 8.84 -11.16
C ALA A 21 -2.72 9.77 -11.61
N MET A 22 -3.87 9.71 -10.95
CA MET A 22 -5.00 10.56 -11.30
C MET A 22 -4.97 11.87 -10.53
N ASN A 23 -3.90 12.09 -9.77
CA ASN A 23 -3.73 13.29 -8.97
C ASN A 23 -4.81 13.47 -7.92
N LEU A 24 -5.38 12.40 -7.46
CA LEU A 24 -6.36 12.47 -6.40
C LEU A 24 -5.72 12.48 -5.03
N ILE A 25 -4.46 12.04 -4.94
CA ILE A 25 -3.69 12.12 -3.72
C ILE A 25 -2.28 12.56 -4.09
N SER A 26 -1.57 13.10 -3.12
CA SER A 26 -0.21 13.56 -3.36
C SER A 26 0.76 12.43 -3.06
N GLU A 27 2.01 12.62 -3.44
CA GLU A 27 3.03 11.60 -3.17
C GLU A 27 3.22 11.43 -1.69
N GLU A 28 3.15 12.48 -0.93
CA GLU A 28 3.28 12.38 0.52
C GLU A 28 2.16 11.58 1.11
N GLU A 29 0.96 11.82 0.64
CA GLU A 29 -0.20 11.07 1.11
C GLU A 29 -0.06 9.61 0.72
N TYR A 30 0.41 9.37 -0.47
CA TYR A 30 0.59 8.00 -0.94
C TYR A 30 1.55 7.25 -0.02
N LYS A 31 2.69 7.85 0.29
CA LYS A 31 3.67 7.21 1.14
C LYS A 31 3.13 6.95 2.53
N LYS A 32 2.41 7.93 3.08
CA LYS A 32 1.83 7.76 4.38
C LYS A 32 0.86 6.63 4.42
N ILE A 33 -0.01 6.54 3.45
CA ILE A 33 -1.03 5.51 3.41
C ILE A 33 -0.38 4.14 3.23
N VAL A 34 0.64 4.06 2.41
CA VAL A 34 1.33 2.79 2.22
C VAL A 34 1.96 2.32 3.52
N ASP A 35 2.59 3.24 4.26
CA ASP A 35 3.19 2.87 5.53
C ASP A 35 2.16 2.39 6.52
N ILE A 36 1.05 3.09 6.62
CA ILE A 36 0.01 2.70 7.54
C ILE A 36 -0.59 1.37 7.12
N SER A 37 -0.79 1.17 5.83
CA SER A 37 -1.34 -0.08 5.34
C SER A 37 -0.40 -1.25 5.62
N ALA A 38 0.89 -1.04 5.47
CA ALA A 38 1.84 -2.10 5.73
C ALA A 38 1.75 -2.54 7.19
N ILE A 39 1.63 -1.58 8.10
CA ILE A 39 1.50 -1.91 9.50
C ILE A 39 0.17 -2.61 9.76
N HIS A 40 -0.88 -2.09 9.15
CA HIS A 40 -2.22 -2.63 9.37
C HIS A 40 -2.32 -4.09 8.93
N TYR A 41 -1.76 -4.41 7.77
CA TYR A 41 -1.85 -5.77 7.27
C TYR A 41 -0.74 -6.66 7.84
N GLY A 42 0.15 -6.12 8.62
CA GLY A 42 1.26 -6.89 9.15
C GLY A 42 2.19 -7.30 8.03
N ALA A 43 2.20 -6.54 6.97
CA ALA A 43 3.03 -6.89 5.85
C ALA A 43 4.41 -6.53 6.20
N GLU A 44 5.27 -7.45 6.35
CA GLU A 44 6.55 -7.18 6.69
C GLU A 44 7.22 -6.46 5.65
N LYS A 45 8.07 -5.81 5.73
CA LYS A 45 8.72 -5.11 4.81
C LYS A 45 9.05 -5.94 3.72
N ILE A 46 8.20 -6.33 3.04
CA ILE A 46 8.40 -7.12 2.00
C ILE A 46 8.74 -6.37 0.92
N TYR A 47 9.76 -5.90 0.85
CA TYR A 47 10.09 -5.21 -0.24
C TYR A 47 10.72 -6.07 -1.13
N VAL A 48 10.63 -7.18 -0.97
CA VAL A 48 11.32 -8.01 -1.86
C VAL A 48 10.74 -8.07 -3.19
#